data_1d8f476fbbf7001a5da35363fabd2fec
#
_entry.id   1d8f476fbbf7001a5da35363fabd2fec
#
_cell.length_a   1.000
_cell.length_b   1.000
_cell.length_c   1.000
_cell.angle_alpha   90.00
_cell.angle_beta   90.00
_cell.angle_gamma   90.00
#
_symmetry.space_group_name_H-M   'P 1'
#
loop_
_entity.id
_entity.type
_entity.pdbx_description
1 polymer ?
#
loop_
_entity_poly.entity_id
_entity_poly.type
_entity_poly.pdbx_seq_one_letter_code
_entity_poly.pdbx_strand_id
1 'polypeptide(L)'
;MAGSQLRKFGKSLIVIVTMTLFACTDSGNEAAGATDNKVYKWRMVTTWPKNYPGVGLAAENLSRYVDEMSNGRLQIQVYGNGELVPALEVFDAVSRGSVQLGHGASYYWVGKVPSAQFFTALPFGMNAQEMNAWLHYGGGLELWQKAYAPYNLLPLTGGNTGVQMAGWFNKEINSLEDIKGVRMRIPGLAGKVFTRAGGESVLMPGSEIFTNLQTGVIDAAEWIGPYNDFTFGLHQAAKYYYYPGWHEPGAVLETIVNKEAFESLPTDLQSILKVAARAVNQDMLDEYTARNNQALETLVNDHDVQLRKLPDDVLKKFREITDELVDEIAAEDPLFREIRDSFTEFQKNVSNYHEISEKAVYEMRDLD
;
A
#
# COMPACT_ATOMS: atom_id res chain seq x y z
N MET A 1 4.20 -93.84 -23.27
CA MET A 1 2.95 -94.50 -23.65
C MET A 1 2.09 -93.41 -24.29
N ALA A 2 2.03 -93.44 -25.59
CA ALA A 2 0.87 -93.79 -26.42
C ALA A 2 -0.22 -92.78 -26.23
N GLY A 3 -0.80 -92.11 -27.22
CA GLY A 3 -0.85 -92.23 -28.65
C GLY A 3 -1.83 -91.23 -29.17
N SER A 4 -1.55 -90.81 -30.29
CA SER A 4 -2.27 -90.88 -31.59
C SER A 4 -3.43 -89.89 -31.75
N GLN A 5 -3.19 -89.01 -32.70
CA GLN A 5 -3.80 -88.96 -34.06
C GLN A 5 -5.33 -88.71 -34.13
N LEU A 6 -5.81 -87.69 -34.79
CA LEU A 6 -6.39 -87.70 -36.16
C LEU A 6 -7.10 -86.39 -36.48
N ARG A 7 -6.60 -85.78 -37.49
CA ARG A 7 -7.20 -85.08 -38.64
C ARG A 7 -8.75 -85.19 -38.74
N LYS A 8 -9.37 -84.00 -39.03
CA LYS A 8 -10.22 -83.92 -40.24
C LYS A 8 -10.52 -82.44 -40.66
N PHE A 9 -10.43 -82.29 -41.93
CA PHE A 9 -10.79 -81.18 -42.81
C PHE A 9 -12.22 -80.58 -42.60
N GLY A 10 -12.37 -79.35 -42.93
CA GLY A 10 -13.71 -78.88 -43.26
C GLY A 10 -13.87 -77.38 -43.46
N LYS A 11 -13.68 -76.92 -44.67
CA LYS A 11 -14.36 -75.83 -45.40
C LYS A 11 -14.27 -74.39 -44.90
N SER A 12 -13.53 -73.64 -45.67
CA SER A 12 -13.57 -72.14 -45.77
C SER A 12 -15.00 -71.65 -46.00
N LEU A 13 -15.41 -70.70 -45.19
CA LEU A 13 -16.50 -69.81 -45.50
C LEU A 13 -15.94 -68.37 -45.42
N ILE A 14 -15.78 -67.78 -46.62
CA ILE A 14 -15.36 -66.36 -46.76
C ILE A 14 -16.64 -65.53 -46.49
N VAL A 15 -16.65 -64.86 -45.36
CA VAL A 15 -17.61 -63.79 -45.06
C VAL A 15 -16.95 -62.45 -45.42
N ILE A 16 -17.38 -61.85 -46.52
CA ILE A 16 -17.04 -60.49 -46.90
C ILE A 16 -17.83 -59.57 -45.96
N VAL A 17 -17.14 -58.98 -44.94
CA VAL A 17 -17.69 -57.93 -44.14
C VAL A 17 -17.40 -56.59 -44.86
N THR A 18 -18.41 -56.04 -45.46
CA THR A 18 -18.37 -54.67 -46.01
C THR A 18 -18.27 -53.67 -44.86
N MET A 19 -17.07 -53.14 -44.63
CA MET A 19 -16.82 -52.08 -43.67
C MET A 19 -17.30 -50.75 -44.26
N THR A 20 -18.51 -50.32 -43.89
CA THR A 20 -18.97 -48.94 -44.13
C THR A 20 -18.21 -48.01 -43.22
N LEU A 21 -17.28 -47.25 -43.78
CA LEU A 21 -16.62 -46.10 -43.14
C LEU A 21 -17.68 -45.00 -42.88
N PHE A 22 -18.17 -44.94 -41.66
CA PHE A 22 -18.77 -43.72 -41.13
C PHE A 22 -17.65 -42.71 -40.94
N ALA A 23 -17.52 -41.75 -41.85
CA ALA A 23 -16.75 -40.54 -41.62
C ALA A 23 -17.51 -39.70 -40.56
N CYS A 24 -17.09 -39.82 -39.30
CA CYS A 24 -17.40 -38.79 -38.33
C CYS A 24 -16.67 -37.53 -38.75
N THR A 25 -17.42 -36.59 -39.33
CA THR A 25 -16.99 -35.20 -39.40
C THR A 25 -16.98 -34.69 -37.96
N ASP A 26 -15.80 -34.71 -37.39
CA ASP A 26 -15.51 -34.02 -36.15
C ASP A 26 -15.64 -32.52 -36.42
N SER A 27 -16.83 -31.96 -36.17
CA SER A 27 -17.03 -30.53 -36.06
C SER A 27 -16.33 -30.12 -34.76
N GLY A 28 -15.01 -29.99 -34.87
CA GLY A 28 -14.19 -29.44 -33.82
C GLY A 28 -14.73 -28.10 -33.40
N ASN A 29 -15.27 -28.09 -32.20
CA ASN A 29 -15.62 -26.88 -31.48
C ASN A 29 -14.28 -26.19 -31.10
N GLU A 30 -13.68 -25.50 -32.09
CA GLU A 30 -12.57 -24.58 -31.88
C GLU A 30 -13.09 -23.32 -31.21
N ALA A 31 -13.41 -23.44 -29.93
CA ALA A 31 -13.53 -22.32 -29.01
C ALA A 31 -12.57 -22.50 -27.82
N ALA A 32 -11.36 -22.96 -28.09
CA ALA A 32 -10.24 -22.64 -27.26
C ALA A 32 -9.82 -21.23 -27.66
N GLY A 33 -10.21 -20.24 -26.83
CA GLY A 33 -9.84 -18.85 -27.06
C GLY A 33 -8.36 -18.73 -27.36
N ALA A 34 -8.02 -18.18 -28.51
CA ALA A 34 -6.66 -17.80 -28.82
C ALA A 34 -6.16 -16.95 -27.66
N THR A 35 -5.26 -17.47 -26.85
CA THR A 35 -4.59 -16.66 -25.83
C THR A 35 -3.88 -15.55 -26.59
N ASP A 36 -4.34 -14.32 -26.39
CA ASP A 36 -3.70 -13.15 -26.97
C ASP A 36 -2.27 -13.10 -26.38
N ASN A 37 -1.29 -13.49 -27.19
CA ASN A 37 0.10 -13.51 -26.80
C ASN A 37 0.74 -12.11 -26.82
N LYS A 38 -0.07 -11.05 -26.94
CA LYS A 38 0.39 -9.68 -26.90
C LYS A 38 1.04 -9.36 -25.57
N VAL A 39 2.26 -8.84 -25.62
CA VAL A 39 2.99 -8.37 -24.47
C VAL A 39 2.77 -6.86 -24.29
N TYR A 40 2.32 -6.48 -23.12
CA TYR A 40 2.16 -5.09 -22.69
C TYR A 40 3.37 -4.70 -21.86
N LYS A 41 4.08 -3.65 -22.27
CA LYS A 41 5.24 -3.11 -21.55
C LYS A 41 4.88 -1.78 -20.93
N TRP A 42 4.82 -1.74 -19.62
CA TRP A 42 4.45 -0.57 -18.84
C TRP A 42 5.61 -0.05 -18.02
N ARG A 43 5.53 1.22 -17.66
CA ARG A 43 6.47 1.89 -16.74
C ARG A 43 5.74 2.29 -15.48
N MET A 44 6.39 2.05 -14.33
CA MET A 44 5.98 2.52 -13.03
C MET A 44 7.02 3.50 -12.50
N VAL A 45 6.59 4.64 -11.98
CA VAL A 45 7.43 5.60 -11.25
C VAL A 45 7.03 5.61 -9.78
N THR A 46 7.99 5.77 -8.87
CA THR A 46 7.70 5.72 -7.43
C THR A 46 8.16 6.98 -6.71
N THR A 47 7.55 7.23 -5.54
CA THR A 47 8.00 8.28 -4.61
C THR A 47 9.17 7.82 -3.73
N TRP A 48 9.62 6.58 -3.87
CA TRP A 48 10.61 5.91 -3.06
C TRP A 48 11.91 5.65 -3.82
N PRO A 49 13.05 5.52 -3.12
CA PRO A 49 14.26 4.96 -3.73
C PRO A 49 14.01 3.53 -4.22
N LYS A 50 14.61 3.18 -5.34
CA LYS A 50 14.51 1.83 -5.90
C LYS A 50 15.10 0.80 -4.94
N ASN A 51 14.45 -0.37 -4.83
CA ASN A 51 14.85 -1.47 -3.94
C ASN A 51 14.93 -1.08 -2.44
N TYR A 52 14.35 0.06 -2.05
CA TYR A 52 14.31 0.43 -0.65
C TYR A 52 13.40 -0.55 0.12
N PRO A 53 13.84 -1.05 1.30
CA PRO A 53 13.05 -2.01 2.09
C PRO A 53 11.60 -1.56 2.31
N GLY A 54 10.68 -2.49 2.27
CA GLY A 54 9.25 -2.21 2.38
C GLY A 54 8.72 -1.42 1.18
N VAL A 55 8.68 -0.09 1.27
CA VAL A 55 7.99 0.77 0.29
C VAL A 55 8.55 0.69 -1.14
N GLY A 56 9.87 0.60 -1.31
CA GLY A 56 10.49 0.42 -2.63
C GLY A 56 10.31 -1.00 -3.16
N LEU A 57 10.46 -1.99 -2.28
CA LEU A 57 10.27 -3.41 -2.62
C LEU A 57 8.80 -3.73 -2.96
N ALA A 58 7.83 -3.03 -2.38
CA ALA A 58 6.42 -3.21 -2.72
C ALA A 58 6.15 -2.95 -4.22
N ALA A 59 6.74 -1.89 -4.78
CA ALA A 59 6.63 -1.60 -6.21
C ALA A 59 7.29 -2.70 -7.09
N GLU A 60 8.46 -3.19 -6.67
CA GLU A 60 9.17 -4.28 -7.37
C GLU A 60 8.39 -5.61 -7.26
N ASN A 61 7.82 -5.93 -6.08
CA ASN A 61 7.01 -7.11 -5.89
C ASN A 61 5.74 -7.07 -6.73
N LEU A 62 5.10 -5.89 -6.87
CA LEU A 62 3.95 -5.73 -7.76
C LEU A 62 4.33 -6.08 -9.21
N SER A 63 5.45 -5.54 -9.69
CA SER A 63 5.97 -5.85 -11.02
C SER A 63 6.20 -7.35 -11.21
N ARG A 64 6.86 -7.98 -10.24
CA ARG A 64 7.14 -9.42 -10.27
C ARG A 64 5.88 -10.28 -10.25
N TYR A 65 4.93 -9.99 -9.35
CA TYR A 65 3.68 -10.75 -9.25
C TYR A 65 2.85 -10.64 -10.53
N VAL A 66 2.78 -9.44 -11.11
CA VAL A 66 2.07 -9.23 -12.38
C VAL A 66 2.72 -10.00 -13.52
N ASP A 67 4.05 -9.98 -13.63
CA ASP A 67 4.79 -10.72 -14.65
C ASP A 67 4.55 -12.24 -14.53
N GLU A 68 4.74 -12.78 -13.33
CA GLU A 68 4.54 -14.21 -13.01
C GLU A 68 3.09 -14.66 -13.30
N MET A 69 2.09 -13.96 -12.78
CA MET A 69 0.68 -14.32 -12.94
C MET A 69 0.17 -14.14 -14.38
N SER A 70 0.74 -13.18 -15.13
CA SER A 70 0.37 -12.95 -16.51
C SER A 70 1.13 -13.84 -17.51
N ASN A 71 2.06 -14.67 -17.03
CA ASN A 71 2.99 -15.44 -17.86
C ASN A 71 3.77 -14.53 -18.84
N GLY A 72 4.28 -13.40 -18.33
CA GLY A 72 5.05 -12.42 -19.08
C GLY A 72 4.25 -11.51 -20.02
N ARG A 73 2.91 -11.57 -20.02
CA ARG A 73 2.08 -10.73 -20.89
C ARG A 73 1.94 -9.28 -20.43
N LEU A 74 2.09 -9.00 -19.15
CA LEU A 74 2.16 -7.63 -18.62
C LEU A 74 3.47 -7.45 -17.86
N GLN A 75 4.40 -6.72 -18.46
CA GLN A 75 5.73 -6.44 -17.93
C GLN A 75 5.79 -4.99 -17.44
N ILE A 76 6.14 -4.79 -16.18
CA ILE A 76 6.20 -3.46 -15.55
C ILE A 76 7.65 -3.16 -15.20
N GLN A 77 8.21 -2.11 -15.79
CA GLN A 77 9.53 -1.63 -15.42
C GLN A 77 9.40 -0.55 -14.35
N VAL A 78 10.01 -0.78 -13.19
CA VAL A 78 9.98 0.14 -12.05
C VAL A 78 11.14 1.12 -12.11
N TYR A 79 10.84 2.40 -11.85
CA TYR A 79 11.80 3.50 -11.74
C TYR A 79 11.63 4.16 -10.38
N GLY A 80 12.73 4.29 -9.64
CA GLY A 80 12.77 4.97 -8.36
C GLY A 80 12.56 6.48 -8.47
N ASN A 81 12.40 7.13 -7.31
CA ASN A 81 12.26 8.58 -7.26
C ASN A 81 13.45 9.30 -7.94
N GLY A 82 13.15 10.28 -8.78
CA GLY A 82 14.14 11.08 -9.48
C GLY A 82 14.76 10.42 -10.73
N GLU A 83 14.49 9.13 -11.02
CA GLU A 83 15.02 8.47 -12.24
C GLU A 83 14.32 8.94 -13.52
N LEU A 84 12.99 9.09 -13.51
CA LEU A 84 12.21 9.61 -14.64
C LEU A 84 11.46 10.89 -14.29
N VAL A 85 10.93 10.98 -13.07
CA VAL A 85 10.20 12.16 -12.58
C VAL A 85 10.58 12.42 -11.11
N PRO A 86 10.51 13.67 -10.64
CA PRO A 86 10.63 13.97 -9.22
C PRO A 86 9.57 13.22 -8.39
N ALA A 87 9.91 12.84 -7.15
CA ALA A 87 9.04 12.04 -6.30
C ALA A 87 7.61 12.60 -6.15
N LEU A 88 7.47 13.90 -5.95
CA LEU A 88 6.16 14.54 -5.75
C LEU A 88 5.42 14.89 -7.05
N GLU A 89 5.94 14.48 -8.22
CA GLU A 89 5.30 14.62 -9.53
C GLU A 89 4.73 13.31 -10.09
N VAL A 90 4.81 12.21 -9.33
CA VAL A 90 4.32 10.88 -9.75
C VAL A 90 2.86 10.93 -10.17
N PHE A 91 1.98 11.56 -9.37
CA PHE A 91 0.55 11.71 -9.67
C PHE A 91 0.32 12.34 -11.05
N ASP A 92 0.99 13.44 -11.33
CA ASP A 92 0.83 14.18 -12.58
C ASP A 92 1.36 13.41 -13.78
N ALA A 93 2.46 12.67 -13.61
CA ALA A 93 3.04 11.86 -14.68
C ALA A 93 2.09 10.74 -15.12
N VAL A 94 1.44 10.08 -14.16
CA VAL A 94 0.45 9.02 -14.42
C VAL A 94 -0.84 9.62 -14.98
N SER A 95 -1.35 10.70 -14.38
CA SER A 95 -2.56 11.39 -14.82
C SER A 95 -2.50 11.79 -16.30
N ARG A 96 -1.36 12.32 -16.74
CA ARG A 96 -1.12 12.72 -18.14
C ARG A 96 -0.81 11.55 -19.08
N GLY A 97 -0.71 10.32 -18.57
CA GLY A 97 -0.35 9.14 -19.37
C GLY A 97 1.12 9.09 -19.80
N SER A 98 2.01 9.91 -19.22
CA SER A 98 3.45 9.86 -19.50
C SER A 98 4.06 8.52 -19.08
N VAL A 99 3.52 7.91 -18.05
CA VAL A 99 3.76 6.54 -17.59
C VAL A 99 2.44 5.89 -17.22
N GLN A 100 2.38 4.56 -17.20
CA GLN A 100 1.14 3.82 -16.96
C GLN A 100 0.81 3.69 -15.48
N LEU A 101 1.83 3.62 -14.62
CA LEU A 101 1.69 3.34 -13.19
C LEU A 101 2.50 4.33 -12.35
N GLY A 102 1.99 4.59 -11.15
CA GLY A 102 2.71 5.26 -10.09
C GLY A 102 2.55 4.52 -8.77
N HIS A 103 3.52 4.65 -7.88
CA HIS A 103 3.46 4.11 -6.53
C HIS A 103 3.88 5.18 -5.52
N GLY A 104 3.04 5.41 -4.50
CA GLY A 104 3.26 6.50 -3.56
C GLY A 104 2.31 6.47 -2.37
N ALA A 105 2.09 7.61 -1.76
CA ALA A 105 1.13 7.82 -0.70
C ALA A 105 0.15 8.92 -1.09
N SER A 106 -1.15 8.64 -1.01
CA SER A 106 -2.20 9.53 -1.53
C SER A 106 -2.20 10.92 -0.88
N TYR A 107 -1.78 11.04 0.37
CA TYR A 107 -1.69 12.34 1.06
C TYR A 107 -0.66 13.31 0.44
N TYR A 108 0.28 12.85 -0.39
CA TYR A 108 1.19 13.76 -1.10
C TYR A 108 0.47 14.67 -2.10
N TRP A 109 -0.73 14.29 -2.50
CA TRP A 109 -1.55 14.99 -3.50
C TRP A 109 -2.68 15.84 -2.89
N VAL A 110 -2.71 16.07 -1.57
CA VAL A 110 -3.78 16.85 -0.90
C VAL A 110 -3.95 18.27 -1.45
N GLY A 111 -2.92 18.84 -2.08
CA GLY A 111 -3.01 20.11 -2.79
C GLY A 111 -3.89 20.07 -4.04
N LYS A 112 -4.15 18.87 -4.59
CA LYS A 112 -5.01 18.62 -5.76
C LYS A 112 -6.31 17.93 -5.37
N VAL A 113 -6.22 16.96 -4.47
CA VAL A 113 -7.34 16.15 -3.99
C VAL A 113 -7.33 16.21 -2.47
N PRO A 114 -8.02 17.17 -1.84
CA PRO A 114 -8.00 17.35 -0.39
C PRO A 114 -8.39 16.08 0.40
N SER A 115 -9.30 15.27 -0.16
CA SER A 115 -9.76 14.01 0.44
C SER A 115 -8.78 12.83 0.28
N ALA A 116 -7.71 12.96 -0.50
CA ALA A 116 -6.75 11.87 -0.73
C ALA A 116 -6.11 11.35 0.55
N GLN A 117 -5.98 12.19 1.58
CA GLN A 117 -5.41 11.82 2.86
C GLN A 117 -6.15 10.68 3.57
N PHE A 118 -7.47 10.53 3.39
CA PHE A 118 -8.22 9.43 4.00
C PHE A 118 -7.78 8.05 3.51
N PHE A 119 -7.22 7.98 2.31
CA PHE A 119 -6.87 6.71 1.68
C PHE A 119 -5.44 6.25 2.02
N THR A 120 -4.61 7.11 2.59
CA THR A 120 -3.35 6.70 3.21
C THR A 120 -3.52 6.59 4.72
N ALA A 121 -3.68 7.71 5.42
CA ALA A 121 -3.89 7.74 6.86
C ALA A 121 -4.52 9.06 7.30
N LEU A 122 -5.42 8.98 8.25
CA LEU A 122 -5.92 10.14 8.98
C LEU A 122 -5.31 10.12 10.40
N PRO A 123 -4.85 11.23 10.94
CA PRO A 123 -4.41 11.28 12.33
C PRO A 123 -5.49 10.73 13.27
N PHE A 124 -5.09 9.86 14.19
CA PHE A 124 -5.98 9.11 15.09
C PHE A 124 -7.04 8.25 14.39
N GLY A 125 -6.79 7.92 13.14
CA GLY A 125 -7.66 7.12 12.30
C GLY A 125 -7.57 5.62 12.56
N MET A 126 -7.94 4.86 11.54
CA MET A 126 -7.98 3.41 11.56
C MET A 126 -6.59 2.77 11.46
N ASN A 127 -6.39 1.63 12.13
CA ASN A 127 -5.20 0.81 11.98
C ASN A 127 -5.19 0.06 10.63
N ALA A 128 -4.14 -0.69 10.34
CA ALA A 128 -3.96 -1.37 9.04
C ALA A 128 -5.09 -2.35 8.70
N GLN A 129 -5.54 -3.13 9.67
CA GLN A 129 -6.63 -4.09 9.49
C GLN A 129 -7.96 -3.36 9.19
N GLU A 130 -8.24 -2.32 9.94
CA GLU A 130 -9.44 -1.49 9.79
C GLU A 130 -9.45 -0.74 8.45
N MET A 131 -8.30 -0.15 8.07
CA MET A 131 -8.13 0.53 6.78
C MET A 131 -8.36 -0.43 5.61
N ASN A 132 -7.75 -1.62 5.65
CA ASN A 132 -7.94 -2.63 4.62
C ASN A 132 -9.42 -3.09 4.54
N ALA A 133 -10.08 -3.23 5.68
CA ALA A 133 -11.49 -3.60 5.73
C ALA A 133 -12.40 -2.48 5.17
N TRP A 134 -12.16 -1.23 5.54
CA TRP A 134 -12.90 -0.09 4.97
C TRP A 134 -12.72 0.03 3.46
N LEU A 135 -11.48 -0.04 2.98
CA LEU A 135 -11.20 0.08 1.55
C LEU A 135 -11.86 -1.04 0.74
N HIS A 136 -11.83 -2.28 1.20
CA HIS A 136 -12.28 -3.41 0.38
C HIS A 136 -13.73 -3.85 0.63
N TYR A 137 -14.33 -3.47 1.77
CA TYR A 137 -15.68 -3.90 2.18
C TYR A 137 -16.54 -2.78 2.76
N GLY A 138 -15.95 -1.62 3.07
CA GLY A 138 -16.65 -0.46 3.64
C GLY A 138 -16.92 0.67 2.64
N GLY A 139 -16.69 0.45 1.34
CA GLY A 139 -16.93 1.46 0.30
C GLY A 139 -15.77 2.45 0.07
N GLY A 140 -14.67 2.31 0.81
CA GLY A 140 -13.53 3.24 0.72
C GLY A 140 -12.86 3.25 -0.65
N LEU A 141 -12.74 2.09 -1.33
CA LEU A 141 -12.11 2.01 -2.65
C LEU A 141 -12.94 2.72 -3.72
N GLU A 142 -14.26 2.58 -3.69
CA GLU A 142 -15.18 3.26 -4.59
C GLU A 142 -15.11 4.78 -4.41
N LEU A 143 -15.03 5.25 -3.17
CA LEU A 143 -14.84 6.66 -2.84
C LEU A 143 -13.49 7.18 -3.31
N TRP A 144 -12.44 6.37 -3.19
CA TRP A 144 -11.11 6.71 -3.71
C TRP A 144 -11.13 6.84 -5.23
N GLN A 145 -11.73 5.89 -5.92
CA GLN A 145 -11.91 5.94 -7.37
C GLN A 145 -12.72 7.18 -7.80
N LYS A 146 -13.77 7.52 -7.04
CA LYS A 146 -14.56 8.74 -7.27
C LYS A 146 -13.71 10.01 -7.15
N ALA A 147 -12.85 10.08 -6.12
CA ALA A 147 -11.96 11.21 -5.89
C ALA A 147 -10.91 11.38 -6.99
N TYR A 148 -10.43 10.27 -7.57
CA TYR A 148 -9.37 10.27 -8.58
C TYR A 148 -9.88 10.27 -10.04
N ALA A 149 -11.18 10.03 -10.26
CA ALA A 149 -11.79 9.99 -11.60
C ALA A 149 -11.53 11.27 -12.43
N PRO A 150 -11.59 12.50 -11.87
CA PRO A 150 -11.32 13.72 -12.65
C PRO A 150 -9.89 13.82 -13.20
N TYR A 151 -8.96 13.01 -12.66
CA TYR A 151 -7.55 13.01 -13.01
C TYR A 151 -7.15 11.86 -13.94
N ASN A 152 -8.12 11.13 -14.50
CA ASN A 152 -7.86 9.94 -15.33
C ASN A 152 -7.04 8.87 -14.62
N LEU A 153 -7.27 8.69 -13.31
CA LEU A 153 -6.55 7.76 -12.46
C LEU A 153 -7.48 6.69 -11.87
N LEU A 154 -6.97 5.48 -11.79
CA LEU A 154 -7.55 4.36 -11.06
C LEU A 154 -6.62 4.01 -9.88
N PRO A 155 -7.01 4.31 -8.63
CA PRO A 155 -6.25 3.91 -7.46
C PRO A 155 -6.50 2.45 -7.09
N LEU A 156 -5.44 1.78 -6.65
CA LEU A 156 -5.44 0.46 -6.03
C LEU A 156 -4.57 0.53 -4.76
N THR A 157 -4.80 -0.36 -3.80
CA THR A 157 -3.88 -0.51 -2.68
C THR A 157 -2.51 -0.96 -3.17
N GLY A 158 -1.43 -0.44 -2.58
CA GLY A 158 -0.06 -0.70 -3.04
C GLY A 158 0.91 -1.10 -1.94
N GLY A 159 0.43 -1.17 -0.70
CA GLY A 159 1.18 -1.49 0.50
C GLY A 159 0.50 -0.96 1.74
N ASN A 160 0.91 -1.44 2.92
CA ASN A 160 0.50 -0.89 4.20
C ASN A 160 1.68 -0.95 5.17
N THR A 161 1.99 0.15 5.84
CA THR A 161 3.12 0.21 6.78
C THR A 161 2.78 -0.35 8.17
N GLY A 162 1.51 -0.58 8.45
CA GLY A 162 1.06 -0.76 9.84
C GLY A 162 1.13 0.55 10.62
N VAL A 163 1.12 0.44 11.95
CA VAL A 163 1.27 1.58 12.84
C VAL A 163 2.69 2.14 12.72
N GLN A 164 2.80 3.43 12.47
CA GLN A 164 4.07 4.11 12.39
C GLN A 164 4.56 4.63 13.75
N MET A 165 5.76 5.21 13.79
CA MET A 165 6.31 5.93 14.94
C MET A 165 6.06 7.43 14.79
N ALA A 166 5.95 8.15 15.92
CA ALA A 166 5.69 9.60 15.91
C ALA A 166 6.86 10.43 15.36
N GLY A 167 8.04 9.83 15.25
CA GLY A 167 9.20 10.40 14.57
C GLY A 167 10.42 10.64 15.45
N TRP A 168 11.42 11.21 14.82
CA TRP A 168 12.74 11.53 15.34
C TRP A 168 12.84 13.00 15.66
N PHE A 169 13.39 13.32 16.85
CA PHE A 169 13.54 14.69 17.32
C PHE A 169 14.96 14.94 17.83
N ASN A 170 15.50 16.13 17.52
CA ASN A 170 16.79 16.58 18.03
C ASN A 170 16.73 17.08 19.49
N LYS A 171 15.53 17.36 19.99
CA LYS A 171 15.29 17.75 21.39
C LYS A 171 14.15 16.93 22.01
N GLU A 172 14.13 16.87 23.34
CA GLU A 172 13.01 16.23 24.04
C GLU A 172 11.74 17.07 23.96
N ILE A 173 10.61 16.37 23.86
CA ILE A 173 9.26 16.92 23.89
C ILE A 173 8.61 16.41 25.17
N ASN A 174 8.48 17.29 26.15
CA ASN A 174 7.90 16.99 27.47
C ASN A 174 6.52 17.66 27.67
N SER A 175 6.17 18.59 26.77
CA SER A 175 4.93 19.34 26.82
C SER A 175 4.58 19.94 25.45
N LEU A 176 3.38 20.49 25.31
CA LEU A 176 2.95 21.21 24.11
C LEU A 176 3.83 22.45 23.82
N GLU A 177 4.41 23.07 24.86
CA GLU A 177 5.29 24.22 24.70
C GLU A 177 6.56 23.86 23.91
N ASP A 178 7.05 22.61 24.05
CA ASP A 178 8.23 22.12 23.34
C ASP A 178 8.02 21.92 21.85
N ILE A 179 6.76 21.88 21.39
CA ILE A 179 6.41 21.82 19.96
C ILE A 179 6.63 23.15 19.28
N LYS A 180 6.53 24.28 20.00
CA LYS A 180 6.62 25.60 19.40
C LYS A 180 7.94 25.83 18.67
N GLY A 181 7.84 26.24 17.39
CA GLY A 181 8.95 26.55 16.52
C GLY A 181 9.79 25.33 16.10
N VAL A 182 9.35 24.10 16.38
CA VAL A 182 9.99 22.88 15.85
C VAL A 182 9.67 22.79 14.37
N ARG A 183 10.70 22.74 13.54
CA ARG A 183 10.57 22.46 12.10
C ARG A 183 10.59 20.95 11.89
N MET A 184 9.43 20.42 11.51
CA MET A 184 9.27 18.97 11.35
C MET A 184 8.88 18.59 9.92
N ARG A 185 9.62 17.65 9.33
CA ARG A 185 9.11 16.99 8.13
C ARG A 185 7.97 16.06 8.53
N ILE A 186 6.77 16.41 8.08
CA ILE A 186 5.55 15.64 8.33
C ILE A 186 4.52 15.95 7.24
N PRO A 187 4.01 14.95 6.49
CA PRO A 187 3.09 15.16 5.37
C PRO A 187 1.62 15.25 5.80
N GLY A 188 0.76 15.57 4.83
CA GLY A 188 -0.69 15.44 4.93
C GLY A 188 -1.34 16.33 5.99
N LEU A 189 -2.45 15.84 6.57
CA LEU A 189 -3.19 16.56 7.60
C LEU A 189 -2.38 16.71 8.89
N ALA A 190 -1.54 15.72 9.19
CA ALA A 190 -0.69 15.75 10.37
C ALA A 190 0.25 16.97 10.38
N GLY A 191 0.75 17.38 9.20
CA GLY A 191 1.52 18.62 9.06
C GLY A 191 0.71 19.86 9.42
N LYS A 192 -0.56 19.92 9.02
CA LYS A 192 -1.46 21.01 9.42
C LYS A 192 -1.76 21.01 10.92
N VAL A 193 -1.97 19.83 11.51
CA VAL A 193 -2.16 19.66 12.96
C VAL A 193 -0.94 20.17 13.72
N PHE A 194 0.25 19.73 13.30
CA PHE A 194 1.52 20.09 13.94
C PHE A 194 1.76 21.63 13.85
N THR A 195 1.46 22.23 12.70
CA THR A 195 1.57 23.69 12.52
C THR A 195 0.57 24.45 13.40
N ARG A 196 -0.69 24.02 13.48
CA ARG A 196 -1.72 24.65 14.33
C ARG A 196 -1.40 24.52 15.83
N ALA A 197 -0.65 23.48 16.21
CA ALA A 197 -0.14 23.29 17.56
C ALA A 197 1.09 24.17 17.90
N GLY A 198 1.61 24.94 16.95
CA GLY A 198 2.72 25.87 17.14
C GLY A 198 4.05 25.46 16.53
N GLY A 199 4.14 24.29 15.90
CA GLY A 199 5.31 23.88 15.12
C GLY A 199 5.31 24.43 13.69
N GLU A 200 6.29 24.00 12.92
CA GLU A 200 6.42 24.32 11.49
C GLU A 200 6.54 23.02 10.69
N SER A 201 5.57 22.73 9.83
CA SER A 201 5.62 21.53 8.98
C SER A 201 6.28 21.80 7.64
N VAL A 202 7.10 20.85 7.19
CA VAL A 202 7.77 20.88 5.88
C VAL A 202 7.48 19.57 5.17
N LEU A 203 7.15 19.61 3.88
CA LEU A 203 7.04 18.43 3.03
C LEU A 203 8.28 18.33 2.15
N MET A 204 8.97 17.18 2.22
CA MET A 204 10.08 16.84 1.35
C MET A 204 10.10 15.32 1.07
N PRO A 205 10.72 14.89 -0.05
CA PRO A 205 10.94 13.48 -0.35
C PRO A 205 11.71 12.76 0.75
N GLY A 206 11.42 11.46 0.98
CA GLY A 206 12.11 10.66 1.99
C GLY A 206 13.64 10.66 1.84
N SER A 207 14.14 10.64 0.61
CA SER A 207 15.58 10.67 0.32
C SER A 207 16.33 11.90 0.83
N GLU A 208 15.60 12.99 1.18
CA GLU A 208 16.20 14.24 1.68
C GLU A 208 16.18 14.35 3.22
N ILE A 209 15.40 13.50 3.90
CA ILE A 209 15.16 13.61 5.35
C ILE A 209 16.45 13.54 6.15
N PHE A 210 17.28 12.51 5.93
CA PHE A 210 18.51 12.30 6.70
C PHE A 210 19.41 13.53 6.68
N THR A 211 19.72 14.04 5.49
CA THR A 211 20.61 15.18 5.32
C THR A 211 20.06 16.45 5.98
N ASN A 212 18.76 16.72 5.80
CA ASN A 212 18.12 17.92 6.37
C ASN A 212 18.04 17.84 7.91
N LEU A 213 17.79 16.65 8.47
CA LEU A 213 17.77 16.43 9.91
C LEU A 213 19.17 16.53 10.51
N GLN A 214 20.19 15.93 9.85
CA GLN A 214 21.58 15.96 10.29
C GLN A 214 22.17 17.36 10.25
N THR A 215 21.84 18.17 9.24
CA THR A 215 22.35 19.55 9.09
C THR A 215 21.55 20.59 9.88
N GLY A 216 20.45 20.19 10.54
CA GLY A 216 19.60 21.10 11.30
C GLY A 216 18.74 22.03 10.45
N VAL A 217 18.51 21.71 9.17
CA VAL A 217 17.51 22.40 8.33
C VAL A 217 16.13 22.10 8.88
N ILE A 218 15.88 20.88 9.36
CA ILE A 218 14.73 20.48 10.15
C ILE A 218 15.17 19.99 11.52
N ASP A 219 14.32 20.11 12.52
CA ASP A 219 14.56 19.76 13.90
C ASP A 219 13.98 18.38 14.26
N ALA A 220 13.02 17.91 13.44
CA ALA A 220 12.35 16.64 13.60
C ALA A 220 11.89 16.10 12.24
N ALA A 221 11.70 14.78 12.18
CA ALA A 221 11.12 14.11 11.03
C ALA A 221 10.39 12.84 11.46
N GLU A 222 9.22 12.59 10.89
CA GLU A 222 8.65 11.26 10.81
C GLU A 222 9.01 10.63 9.46
N TRP A 223 9.08 9.29 9.45
CA TRP A 223 9.24 8.59 8.19
C TRP A 223 8.29 7.38 8.14
N ILE A 224 8.59 6.29 8.80
CA ILE A 224 7.69 5.13 8.84
C ILE A 224 7.75 4.46 10.21
N GLY A 225 8.86 3.76 10.48
CA GLY A 225 9.02 2.98 11.68
C GLY A 225 10.41 2.35 11.76
N PRO A 226 10.72 1.59 12.83
CA PRO A 226 12.07 1.17 13.14
C PRO A 226 12.86 0.56 11.98
N TYR A 227 12.23 -0.29 11.18
CA TYR A 227 12.87 -0.98 10.07
C TYR A 227 13.36 -0.04 8.97
N ASN A 228 12.51 0.87 8.52
CA ASN A 228 12.88 1.84 7.50
C ASN A 228 13.75 2.97 8.05
N ASP A 229 13.44 3.45 9.23
CA ASP A 229 14.14 4.56 9.88
C ASP A 229 15.60 4.18 10.18
N PHE A 230 15.82 2.93 10.61
CA PHE A 230 17.16 2.36 10.75
C PHE A 230 17.92 2.31 9.42
N THR A 231 17.26 1.87 8.35
CA THR A 231 17.85 1.80 7.01
C THR A 231 18.26 3.18 6.47
N PHE A 232 17.47 4.22 6.77
CA PHE A 232 17.83 5.61 6.44
C PHE A 232 18.91 6.20 7.38
N GLY A 233 19.24 5.50 8.46
CA GLY A 233 20.23 5.99 9.41
C GLY A 233 19.74 7.16 10.28
N LEU A 234 18.42 7.35 10.43
CA LEU A 234 17.84 8.51 11.14
C LEU A 234 18.34 8.61 12.59
N HIS A 235 18.68 7.49 13.22
CA HIS A 235 19.31 7.40 14.53
C HIS A 235 20.68 8.11 14.62
N GLN A 236 21.36 8.33 13.48
CA GLN A 236 22.63 9.07 13.42
C GLN A 236 22.40 10.59 13.32
N ALA A 237 21.19 11.00 12.95
CA ALA A 237 20.83 12.40 12.76
C ALA A 237 20.02 12.97 13.94
N ALA A 238 19.27 12.13 14.67
CA ALA A 238 18.48 12.54 15.83
C ALA A 238 18.51 11.47 16.93
N LYS A 239 18.35 11.88 18.19
CA LYS A 239 18.53 11.02 19.36
C LYS A 239 17.22 10.47 19.93
N TYR A 240 16.16 11.28 19.89
CA TYR A 240 14.90 10.96 20.54
C TYR A 240 13.92 10.38 19.53
N TYR A 241 13.39 9.17 19.81
CA TYR A 241 12.47 8.45 18.94
C TYR A 241 11.13 8.28 19.66
N TYR A 242 10.09 8.90 19.11
CA TYR A 242 8.80 9.04 19.78
C TYR A 242 7.74 8.06 19.27
N TYR A 243 6.86 7.64 20.17
CA TYR A 243 5.63 6.89 19.92
C TYR A 243 4.48 7.47 20.75
N PRO A 244 3.20 7.11 20.46
CA PRO A 244 2.71 6.36 19.30
C PRO A 244 2.69 7.20 18.01
N GLY A 245 2.62 6.53 16.86
CA GLY A 245 2.42 7.15 15.55
C GLY A 245 1.01 7.68 15.37
N TRP A 246 0.65 8.71 16.10
CA TRP A 246 -0.68 9.34 16.15
C TRP A 246 -1.21 9.78 14.78
N HIS A 247 -0.31 10.11 13.89
CA HIS A 247 -0.56 10.65 12.55
C HIS A 247 -0.87 9.55 11.53
N GLU A 248 -0.27 8.37 11.66
CA GLU A 248 -0.38 7.24 10.72
C GLU A 248 -0.56 5.89 11.42
N PRO A 249 -1.77 5.62 11.96
CA PRO A 249 -2.03 4.34 12.64
C PRO A 249 -2.06 3.13 11.71
N GLY A 250 -2.24 3.34 10.40
CA GLY A 250 -2.35 2.25 9.41
C GLY A 250 -2.21 2.75 7.99
N ALA A 251 -1.03 3.33 7.66
CA ALA A 251 -0.82 4.01 6.40
C ALA A 251 -0.84 3.05 5.21
N VAL A 252 -1.87 3.19 4.38
CA VAL A 252 -1.99 2.49 3.09
C VAL A 252 -1.25 3.27 2.02
N LEU A 253 -0.42 2.57 1.26
CA LEU A 253 0.18 3.12 0.04
C LEU A 253 -0.69 2.83 -1.17
N GLU A 254 -0.50 3.63 -2.21
CA GLU A 254 -1.24 3.49 -3.45
C GLU A 254 -0.40 2.98 -4.61
N THR A 255 -1.05 2.18 -5.44
CA THR A 255 -0.67 1.99 -6.83
C THR A 255 -1.70 2.75 -7.68
N ILE A 256 -1.30 3.85 -8.28
CA ILE A 256 -2.15 4.59 -9.23
C ILE A 256 -1.90 4.12 -10.64
N VAL A 257 -2.97 3.91 -11.39
CA VAL A 257 -2.92 3.46 -12.78
C VAL A 257 -3.57 4.53 -13.66
N ASN A 258 -2.94 4.87 -14.79
CA ASN A 258 -3.63 5.65 -15.80
C ASN A 258 -4.87 4.88 -16.29
N LYS A 259 -6.04 5.48 -16.19
CA LYS A 259 -7.32 4.80 -16.43
C LYS A 259 -7.44 4.29 -17.87
N GLU A 260 -7.05 5.09 -18.86
CA GLU A 260 -7.09 4.68 -20.27
C GLU A 260 -6.15 3.51 -20.53
N ALA A 261 -4.93 3.53 -19.96
CA ALA A 261 -4.00 2.42 -20.06
C ALA A 261 -4.59 1.15 -19.42
N PHE A 262 -5.23 1.26 -18.26
CA PHE A 262 -5.89 0.14 -17.59
C PHE A 262 -7.03 -0.45 -18.44
N GLU A 263 -7.91 0.40 -18.98
CA GLU A 263 -9.05 -0.01 -19.81
C GLU A 263 -8.61 -0.62 -21.15
N SER A 264 -7.38 -0.33 -21.61
CA SER A 264 -6.79 -0.93 -22.81
C SER A 264 -6.32 -2.38 -22.63
N LEU A 265 -6.19 -2.85 -21.38
CA LEU A 265 -5.79 -4.21 -21.08
C LEU A 265 -6.94 -5.19 -21.27
N PRO A 266 -6.68 -6.44 -21.69
CA PRO A 266 -7.63 -7.54 -21.57
C PRO A 266 -8.10 -7.72 -20.12
N THR A 267 -9.33 -8.19 -19.94
CA THR A 267 -9.97 -8.32 -18.61
C THR A 267 -9.19 -9.20 -17.63
N ASP A 268 -8.53 -10.24 -18.12
CA ASP A 268 -7.69 -11.10 -17.29
C ASP A 268 -6.46 -10.35 -16.74
N LEU A 269 -5.81 -9.52 -17.56
CA LEU A 269 -4.68 -8.70 -17.11
C LEU A 269 -5.12 -7.58 -16.15
N GLN A 270 -6.30 -7.00 -16.37
CA GLN A 270 -6.90 -6.08 -15.39
C GLN A 270 -7.13 -6.76 -14.04
N SER A 271 -7.63 -7.99 -14.05
CA SER A 271 -7.87 -8.79 -12.84
C SER A 271 -6.57 -9.14 -12.14
N ILE A 272 -5.55 -9.58 -12.89
CA ILE A 272 -4.21 -9.87 -12.37
C ILE A 272 -3.62 -8.64 -11.67
N LEU A 273 -3.68 -7.46 -12.29
CA LEU A 273 -3.13 -6.24 -11.68
C LEU A 273 -3.84 -5.89 -10.36
N LYS A 274 -5.17 -6.00 -10.31
CA LYS A 274 -5.93 -5.76 -9.07
C LYS A 274 -5.59 -6.75 -7.96
N VAL A 275 -5.45 -8.04 -8.29
CA VAL A 275 -5.10 -9.09 -7.32
C VAL A 275 -3.67 -8.92 -6.83
N ALA A 276 -2.72 -8.64 -7.74
CA ALA A 276 -1.33 -8.37 -7.40
C ALA A 276 -1.19 -7.16 -6.44
N ALA A 277 -1.90 -6.07 -6.73
CA ALA A 277 -1.91 -4.88 -5.89
C ALA A 277 -2.40 -5.20 -4.46
N ARG A 278 -3.45 -5.99 -4.33
CA ARG A 278 -3.96 -6.43 -3.03
C ARG A 278 -2.99 -7.38 -2.31
N ALA A 279 -2.34 -8.28 -3.03
CA ALA A 279 -1.34 -9.18 -2.47
C ALA A 279 -0.13 -8.41 -1.93
N VAL A 280 0.39 -7.44 -2.67
CA VAL A 280 1.50 -6.58 -2.25
C VAL A 280 1.14 -5.74 -1.02
N ASN A 281 -0.10 -5.27 -0.94
CA ASN A 281 -0.57 -4.53 0.25
C ASN A 281 -0.45 -5.36 1.53
N GLN A 282 -0.79 -6.65 1.47
CA GLN A 282 -0.65 -7.57 2.61
C GLN A 282 0.81 -7.97 2.85
N ASP A 283 1.55 -8.30 1.79
CA ASP A 283 2.96 -8.71 1.86
C ASP A 283 3.83 -7.66 2.58
N MET A 284 3.62 -6.38 2.23
CA MET A 284 4.33 -5.28 2.87
C MET A 284 3.97 -5.14 4.36
N LEU A 285 2.69 -5.28 4.73
CA LEU A 285 2.27 -5.23 6.14
C LEU A 285 2.92 -6.34 6.96
N ASP A 286 3.00 -7.54 6.39
CA ASP A 286 3.63 -8.70 7.03
C ASP A 286 5.14 -8.47 7.21
N GLU A 287 5.82 -7.92 6.19
CA GLU A 287 7.24 -7.55 6.27
C GLU A 287 7.50 -6.56 7.41
N TYR A 288 6.73 -5.47 7.48
CA TYR A 288 6.88 -4.45 8.53
C TYR A 288 6.59 -5.02 9.92
N THR A 289 5.53 -5.80 10.05
CA THR A 289 5.16 -6.45 11.31
C THR A 289 6.28 -7.36 11.82
N ALA A 290 6.92 -8.10 10.91
CA ALA A 290 8.02 -9.00 11.27
C ALA A 290 9.34 -8.28 11.55
N ARG A 291 9.64 -7.17 10.84
CA ARG A 291 10.97 -6.52 10.87
C ARG A 291 11.07 -5.37 11.85
N ASN A 292 9.98 -4.67 12.15
CA ASN A 292 10.03 -3.50 13.03
C ASN A 292 10.52 -3.83 14.44
N ASN A 293 10.12 -4.98 15.00
CA ASN A 293 10.54 -5.36 16.34
C ASN A 293 12.08 -5.52 16.43
N GLN A 294 12.65 -6.28 15.50
CA GLN A 294 14.11 -6.50 15.47
C GLN A 294 14.88 -5.20 15.25
N ALA A 295 14.40 -4.34 14.36
CA ALA A 295 15.02 -3.05 14.11
C ALA A 295 14.94 -2.11 15.33
N LEU A 296 13.82 -2.12 16.07
CA LEU A 296 13.68 -1.36 17.30
C LEU A 296 14.65 -1.83 18.39
N GLU A 297 14.80 -3.14 18.57
CA GLU A 297 15.78 -3.70 19.51
C GLU A 297 17.20 -3.25 19.16
N THR A 298 17.59 -3.31 17.88
CA THR A 298 18.89 -2.82 17.41
C THR A 298 19.07 -1.32 17.69
N LEU A 299 18.07 -0.49 17.36
CA LEU A 299 18.12 0.95 17.59
C LEU A 299 18.32 1.30 19.07
N VAL A 300 17.61 0.62 19.97
CA VAL A 300 17.67 0.90 21.41
C VAL A 300 18.94 0.33 22.05
N ASN A 301 19.30 -0.93 21.73
CA ASN A 301 20.37 -1.64 22.44
C ASN A 301 21.76 -1.36 21.87
N ASP A 302 21.88 -1.17 20.54
CA ASP A 302 23.18 -1.05 19.87
C ASP A 302 23.51 0.40 19.47
N HIS A 303 22.50 1.29 19.41
CA HIS A 303 22.66 2.68 18.96
C HIS A 303 22.22 3.75 19.96
N ASP A 304 21.96 3.37 21.22
CA ASP A 304 21.62 4.28 22.33
C ASP A 304 20.42 5.22 22.02
N VAL A 305 19.50 4.80 21.16
CA VAL A 305 18.32 5.58 20.80
C VAL A 305 17.43 5.75 22.02
N GLN A 306 17.03 6.98 22.27
CA GLN A 306 16.18 7.32 23.40
C GLN A 306 14.71 7.20 23.00
N LEU A 307 14.12 6.02 23.22
CA LEU A 307 12.69 5.78 23.00
C LEU A 307 11.86 6.58 24.00
N ARG A 308 10.87 7.34 23.55
CA ARG A 308 10.01 8.21 24.36
C ARG A 308 8.55 8.10 23.95
N LYS A 309 7.68 8.13 24.93
CA LYS A 309 6.23 8.33 24.69
C LYS A 309 5.93 9.83 24.56
N LEU A 310 5.16 10.22 23.56
CA LEU A 310 4.62 11.59 23.51
C LEU A 310 3.74 11.86 24.75
N PRO A 311 3.84 13.05 25.36
CA PRO A 311 2.98 13.41 26.48
C PRO A 311 1.47 13.36 26.11
N ASP A 312 0.68 12.96 27.07
CA ASP A 312 -0.77 12.79 26.86
C ASP A 312 -1.49 14.12 26.56
N ASP A 313 -1.00 15.23 27.10
CA ASP A 313 -1.53 16.57 26.79
C ASP A 313 -1.22 16.99 25.35
N VAL A 314 -0.05 16.65 24.81
CA VAL A 314 0.30 16.84 23.39
C VAL A 314 -0.63 16.03 22.50
N LEU A 315 -0.82 14.73 22.80
CA LEU A 315 -1.70 13.85 22.03
C LEU A 315 -3.17 14.32 22.08
N LYS A 316 -3.65 14.76 23.24
CA LYS A 316 -5.00 15.33 23.37
C LYS A 316 -5.17 16.58 22.51
N LYS A 317 -4.18 17.48 22.54
CA LYS A 317 -4.24 18.70 21.74
C LYS A 317 -4.18 18.41 20.24
N PHE A 318 -3.34 17.46 19.81
CA PHE A 318 -3.29 17.03 18.41
C PHE A 318 -4.63 16.42 17.96
N ARG A 319 -5.30 15.66 18.82
CA ARG A 319 -6.64 15.11 18.55
C ARG A 319 -7.67 16.20 18.35
N GLU A 320 -7.76 17.15 19.29
CA GLU A 320 -8.68 18.29 19.19
C GLU A 320 -8.47 19.06 17.88
N ILE A 321 -7.21 19.38 17.55
CA ILE A 321 -6.90 20.12 16.32
C ILE A 321 -7.23 19.26 15.06
N THR A 322 -7.05 17.96 15.13
CA THR A 322 -7.41 17.06 14.02
C THR A 322 -8.90 17.14 13.74
N ASP A 323 -9.72 17.02 14.79
CA ASP A 323 -11.18 17.04 14.67
C ASP A 323 -11.65 18.41 14.11
N GLU A 324 -11.09 19.52 14.62
CA GLU A 324 -11.37 20.87 14.11
C GLU A 324 -11.04 21.00 12.61
N LEU A 325 -9.83 20.58 12.20
CA LEU A 325 -9.39 20.69 10.80
C LEU A 325 -10.20 19.82 9.83
N VAL A 326 -10.58 18.61 10.28
CA VAL A 326 -11.43 17.72 9.48
C VAL A 326 -12.81 18.34 9.27
N ASP A 327 -13.40 18.93 10.33
CA ASP A 327 -14.70 19.60 10.23
C ASP A 327 -14.63 20.86 9.36
N GLU A 328 -13.59 21.67 9.48
CA GLU A 328 -13.37 22.86 8.64
C GLU A 328 -13.33 22.48 7.15
N ILE A 329 -12.53 21.49 6.78
CA ILE A 329 -12.39 21.06 5.37
C ILE A 329 -13.72 20.44 4.87
N ALA A 330 -14.39 19.63 5.71
CA ALA A 330 -15.66 19.02 5.36
C ALA A 330 -16.80 20.04 5.18
N ALA A 331 -16.71 21.22 5.79
CA ALA A 331 -17.68 22.28 5.59
C ALA A 331 -17.58 22.89 4.18
N GLU A 332 -16.39 22.92 3.59
CA GLU A 332 -16.10 23.55 2.31
C GLU A 332 -16.13 22.59 1.12
N ASP A 333 -15.76 21.29 1.33
CA ASP A 333 -15.66 20.28 0.28
C ASP A 333 -16.70 19.16 0.47
N PRO A 334 -17.73 19.07 -0.38
CA PRO A 334 -18.76 18.04 -0.29
C PRO A 334 -18.23 16.62 -0.47
N LEU A 335 -17.22 16.39 -1.32
CA LEU A 335 -16.62 15.07 -1.52
C LEU A 335 -15.77 14.67 -0.31
N PHE A 336 -15.02 15.59 0.24
CA PHE A 336 -14.29 15.36 1.51
C PHE A 336 -15.27 14.98 2.62
N ARG A 337 -16.40 15.67 2.73
CA ARG A 337 -17.44 15.38 3.73
C ARG A 337 -18.01 13.97 3.55
N GLU A 338 -18.38 13.58 2.32
CA GLU A 338 -18.88 12.24 2.02
C GLU A 338 -17.88 11.14 2.44
N ILE A 339 -16.61 11.33 2.11
CA ILE A 339 -15.53 10.39 2.46
C ILE A 339 -15.31 10.37 3.97
N ARG A 340 -15.24 11.53 4.63
CA ARG A 340 -15.16 11.67 6.08
C ARG A 340 -16.27 10.91 6.79
N ASP A 341 -17.50 11.08 6.35
CA ASP A 341 -18.67 10.47 6.98
C ASP A 341 -18.62 8.94 6.87
N SER A 342 -18.28 8.41 5.69
CA SER A 342 -18.05 6.97 5.47
C SER A 342 -16.92 6.42 6.35
N PHE A 343 -15.78 7.12 6.39
CA PHE A 343 -14.62 6.73 7.18
C PHE A 343 -14.94 6.70 8.67
N THR A 344 -15.57 7.76 9.17
CA THR A 344 -15.88 7.91 10.61
C THR A 344 -16.93 6.92 11.08
N GLU A 345 -17.96 6.68 10.26
CA GLU A 345 -18.97 5.67 10.56
C GLU A 345 -18.36 4.26 10.63
N PHE A 346 -17.53 3.91 9.64
CA PHE A 346 -16.84 2.62 9.62
C PHE A 346 -15.89 2.48 10.82
N GLN A 347 -15.06 3.49 11.11
CA GLN A 347 -14.15 3.51 12.25
C GLN A 347 -14.91 3.28 13.57
N LYS A 348 -16.01 3.97 13.77
CA LYS A 348 -16.84 3.81 14.99
C LYS A 348 -17.35 2.37 15.14
N ASN A 349 -17.85 1.80 14.05
CA ASN A 349 -18.43 0.47 14.08
C ASN A 349 -17.37 -0.62 14.32
N VAL A 350 -16.23 -0.55 13.64
CA VAL A 350 -15.16 -1.53 13.80
C VAL A 350 -14.47 -1.41 15.15
N SER A 351 -14.28 -0.19 15.67
CA SER A 351 -13.72 0.04 17.01
C SER A 351 -14.54 -0.61 18.12
N ASN A 352 -15.89 -0.57 18.03
CA ASN A 352 -16.75 -1.24 18.99
C ASN A 352 -16.50 -2.75 19.04
N TYR A 353 -16.23 -3.38 17.90
CA TYR A 353 -15.88 -4.80 17.85
C TYR A 353 -14.46 -5.04 18.37
N HIS A 354 -13.49 -4.20 17.98
CA HIS A 354 -12.11 -4.34 18.41
C HIS A 354 -11.90 -4.18 19.92
N GLU A 355 -12.77 -3.45 20.62
CA GLU A 355 -12.74 -3.37 22.09
C GLU A 355 -12.92 -4.75 22.76
N ILE A 356 -13.75 -5.63 22.18
CA ILE A 356 -14.04 -6.96 22.73
C ILE A 356 -13.29 -8.10 22.01
N SER A 357 -12.52 -7.81 20.96
CA SER A 357 -11.74 -8.75 20.20
C SER A 357 -10.23 -8.46 20.33
N GLU A 358 -9.63 -7.72 19.43
CA GLU A 358 -8.17 -7.50 19.36
C GLU A 358 -7.63 -6.88 20.66
N LYS A 359 -8.27 -5.84 21.18
CA LYS A 359 -7.84 -5.18 22.42
C LYS A 359 -7.94 -6.13 23.61
N ALA A 360 -9.04 -6.83 23.74
CA ALA A 360 -9.22 -7.79 24.83
C ALA A 360 -8.18 -8.94 24.76
N VAL A 361 -7.78 -9.35 23.56
CA VAL A 361 -6.71 -10.36 23.39
C VAL A 361 -5.35 -9.80 23.81
N TYR A 362 -5.03 -8.54 23.48
CA TYR A 362 -3.79 -7.91 23.96
C TYR A 362 -3.77 -7.79 25.49
N GLU A 363 -4.85 -7.31 26.08
CA GLU A 363 -4.99 -7.19 27.54
C GLU A 363 -4.88 -8.56 28.23
N MET A 364 -5.44 -9.62 27.62
CA MET A 364 -5.37 -10.99 28.17
C MET A 364 -3.94 -11.54 28.21
N ARG A 365 -3.04 -11.11 27.32
CA ARG A 365 -1.63 -11.56 27.30
C ARG A 365 -0.84 -11.06 28.51
N ASP A 366 -1.29 -9.99 29.15
CA ASP A 366 -0.65 -9.34 30.29
C ASP A 366 -1.29 -9.79 31.62
N LEU A 367 -2.17 -10.79 31.62
CA LEU A 367 -2.72 -11.41 32.84
C LEU A 367 -1.69 -12.40 33.38
N ASP A 368 -1.10 -12.08 34.58
CA ASP A 368 -0.22 -12.96 35.36
C ASP A 368 -1.02 -13.98 36.18
#